data_da3fd8aa03424a6322da7d02b69b32fd
#
_entry.id   da3fd8aa03424a6322da7d02b69b32fd
#
_cell.length_a   1.000
_cell.length_b   1.000
_cell.length_c   1.000
_cell.angle_alpha   90.00
_cell.angle_beta   90.00
_cell.angle_gamma   90.00
#
_symmetry.space_group_name_H-M   'P 1'
#
loop_
_entity.id
_entity.type
_entity.pdbx_description
1 polymer ?
#
loop_
_entity_poly.entity_id
_entity_poly.type
_entity_poly.pdbx_seq_one_letter_code
_entity_poly.pdbx_strand_id
1 'polypeptide(L)' 'MQANIEVVTEEIDRKISARNQARADRDFAAADAIRDELAAGGIILEDGPDGTIWRRA' A
#
# COMPACT_ATOMS: atom_id res chain seq x y z
N MET A 1 6.06 26.03 0.12
CA MET A 1 5.63 24.90 -0.68
C MET A 1 5.09 23.82 0.19
N GLN A 2 3.95 23.35 -0.11
CA GLN A 2 3.34 22.35 0.71
C GLN A 2 3.34 20.99 0.01
N ALA A 3 3.17 19.96 0.80
CA ALA A 3 3.03 18.63 0.27
C ALA A 3 1.74 18.53 -0.52
N ASN A 4 1.82 17.80 -1.60
CA ASN A 4 0.67 17.58 -2.45
C ASN A 4 -0.01 16.28 -2.02
N ILE A 5 -1.23 16.38 -1.53
CA ILE A 5 -1.95 15.22 -1.04
C ILE A 5 -2.14 14.19 -2.17
N GLU A 6 -2.36 14.67 -3.40
CA GLU A 6 -2.52 13.78 -4.53
C GLU A 6 -1.26 12.97 -4.80
N VAL A 7 -0.09 13.59 -4.64
CA VAL A 7 1.17 12.88 -4.84
C VAL A 7 1.32 11.79 -3.78
N VAL A 8 0.99 12.09 -2.53
CA VAL A 8 1.06 11.10 -1.47
C VAL A 8 0.12 9.94 -1.76
N THR A 9 -1.11 10.23 -2.19
CA THR A 9 -2.08 9.21 -2.52
C THR A 9 -1.59 8.34 -3.67
N GLU A 10 -0.98 8.95 -4.68
CA GLU A 10 -0.45 8.19 -5.80
C GLU A 10 0.66 7.25 -5.37
N GLU A 11 1.52 7.69 -4.45
CA GLU A 11 2.57 6.81 -3.94
C GLU A 11 1.99 5.64 -3.19
N ILE A 12 0.96 5.87 -2.37
CA ILE A 12 0.31 4.80 -1.66
C ILE A 12 -0.31 3.82 -2.64
N ASP A 13 -0.99 4.33 -3.67
CA ASP A 13 -1.61 3.46 -4.66
C ASP A 13 -0.59 2.62 -5.40
N ARG A 14 0.57 3.20 -5.75
CA ARG A 14 1.63 2.44 -6.39
C ARG A 14 2.16 1.34 -5.50
N LYS A 15 2.33 1.64 -4.21
CA LYS A 15 2.81 0.63 -3.27
C LYS A 15 1.80 -0.47 -3.09
N ILE A 16 0.52 -0.14 -3.07
CA ILE A 16 -0.53 -1.16 -2.99
C ILE A 16 -0.50 -2.04 -4.23
N SER A 17 -0.35 -1.45 -5.41
CA SER A 17 -0.24 -2.23 -6.64
C SER A 17 0.97 -3.15 -6.62
N ALA A 18 2.11 -2.64 -6.17
CA ALA A 18 3.32 -3.46 -6.07
C ALA A 18 3.13 -4.59 -5.08
N ARG A 19 2.49 -4.31 -3.95
CA ARG A 19 2.21 -5.34 -2.95
C ARG A 19 1.30 -6.41 -3.52
N ASN A 20 0.25 -6.01 -4.24
CA ASN A 20 -0.69 -6.96 -4.81
C ASN A 20 -0.04 -7.78 -5.91
N GLN A 21 0.83 -7.17 -6.70
CA GLN A 21 1.58 -7.89 -7.73
C GLN A 21 2.52 -8.90 -7.08
N ALA A 22 3.19 -8.51 -6.01
CA ALA A 22 4.09 -9.43 -5.31
C ALA A 22 3.31 -10.63 -4.79
N ARG A 23 2.11 -10.43 -4.27
CA ARG A 23 1.29 -11.54 -3.81
C ARG A 23 0.89 -12.45 -4.96
N ALA A 24 0.53 -11.87 -6.10
CA ALA A 24 0.18 -12.65 -7.29
C ALA A 24 1.35 -13.48 -7.76
N ASP A 25 2.57 -12.96 -7.60
CA ASP A 25 3.80 -13.66 -7.95
C ASP A 25 4.29 -14.58 -6.84
N ARG A 26 3.55 -14.67 -5.75
CA ARG A 26 3.91 -15.47 -4.56
C ARG A 26 5.19 -14.99 -3.91
N ASP A 27 5.52 -13.73 -4.09
CA ASP A 27 6.65 -13.11 -3.41
C ASP A 27 6.14 -12.46 -2.14
N PHE A 28 5.82 -13.30 -1.16
CA PHE A 28 5.16 -12.83 0.05
C PHE A 28 6.09 -11.99 0.92
N ALA A 29 7.39 -12.24 0.84
CA ALA A 29 8.34 -11.42 1.58
C ALA A 29 8.31 -9.98 1.09
N ALA A 30 8.26 -9.78 -0.22
CA ALA A 30 8.18 -8.43 -0.78
C ALA A 30 6.85 -7.77 -0.43
N ALA A 31 5.76 -8.55 -0.49
CA ALA A 31 4.44 -8.00 -0.15
C ALA A 31 4.39 -7.57 1.31
N ASP A 32 4.95 -8.38 2.20
CA ASP A 32 4.97 -8.04 3.62
C ASP A 32 5.83 -6.82 3.89
N ALA A 33 6.96 -6.70 3.20
CA ALA A 33 7.84 -5.55 3.37
C ALA A 33 7.12 -4.25 2.98
N ILE A 34 6.37 -4.29 1.90
CA ILE A 34 5.61 -3.11 1.46
C ILE A 34 4.53 -2.78 2.47
N ARG A 35 3.81 -3.80 2.94
CA ARG A 35 2.78 -3.57 3.95
C ARG A 35 3.37 -2.95 5.21
N ASP A 36 4.52 -3.46 5.65
CA ASP A 36 5.17 -2.96 6.86
C ASP A 36 5.64 -1.52 6.66
N GLU A 37 6.13 -1.21 5.48
CA GLU A 37 6.55 0.15 5.15
C GLU A 37 5.38 1.11 5.24
N LEU A 38 4.24 0.72 4.70
CA LEU A 38 3.05 1.56 4.75
C LEU A 38 2.55 1.71 6.19
N ALA A 39 2.56 0.62 6.95
CA ALA A 39 2.13 0.67 8.33
C ALA A 39 3.01 1.60 9.15
N ALA A 40 4.31 1.59 8.89
CA ALA A 40 5.23 2.49 9.59
C ALA A 40 4.89 3.95 9.30
N GLY A 41 4.30 4.23 8.15
CA GLY A 41 3.84 5.57 7.80
C GLY A 41 2.41 5.87 8.23
N GLY A 42 1.78 4.97 8.96
CA GLY A 42 0.42 5.19 9.44
C GLY A 42 -0.66 4.77 8.45
N ILE A 43 -0.32 3.94 7.48
CA ILE A 43 -1.27 3.49 6.45
C ILE A 43 -1.60 2.03 6.72
N ILE A 44 -2.88 1.74 6.89
CA ILE A 44 -3.38 0.39 7.14
C ILE A 44 -4.11 -0.09 5.90
N LEU A 45 -3.73 -1.26 5.40
CA LEU A 45 -4.37 -1.85 4.25
C LEU A 45 -5.46 -2.82 4.68
N GLU A 46 -6.56 -2.82 3.93
CA GLU A 46 -7.66 -3.74 4.16
C GLU A 46 -8.03 -4.38 2.84
N ASP A 47 -7.99 -5.72 2.80
CA ASP A 47 -8.39 -6.45 1.62
C ASP A 47 -9.87 -6.78 1.70
N GLY A 48 -10.57 -6.60 0.60
CA GLY A 48 -11.98 -6.89 0.53
C GLY A 48 -12.34 -7.49 -0.81
N PRO A 49 -13.62 -7.82 -1.00
CA PRO A 49 -14.04 -8.45 -2.24
C PRO A 49 -13.86 -7.55 -3.46
N ASP A 50 -13.84 -6.25 -3.27
CA ASP A 50 -13.68 -5.31 -4.37
C ASP A 50 -12.24 -4.84 -4.54
N GLY A 51 -11.30 -5.37 -3.77
CA GLY A 51 -9.90 -5.02 -3.87
C GLY A 51 -9.34 -4.54 -2.55
N THR A 52 -8.20 -3.89 -2.62
CA THR A 52 -7.49 -3.39 -1.44
C THR A 52 -7.79 -1.91 -1.27
N ILE A 53 -8.20 -1.53 -0.07
CA ILE A 53 -8.35 -0.14 0.29
C ILE A 53 -7.39 0.17 1.42
N TRP A 54 -7.21 1.45 1.71
CA TRP A 54 -6.32 1.84 2.80
C TRP A 54 -6.98 2.93 3.63
N ARG A 55 -6.52 3.04 4.85
CA ARG A 55 -6.96 4.09 5.75
C ARG A 55 -5.80 4.50 6.63
N ARG A 56 -5.94 5.64 7.24
CA ARG A 56 -4.92 6.09 8.18
C ARG A 56 -5.18 5.48 9.54
N ALA A 57 -4.10 5.11 10.19
CA ALA A 57 -4.18 4.55 11.53
C ALA A 57 -4.59 5.59 12.54
#